data_5804121c617ae4fdf04d7ecaf25954ea
#
_entry.id   5804121c617ae4fdf04d7ecaf25954ea
#
_cell.length_a   1.000
_cell.length_b   1.000
_cell.length_c   1.000
_cell.angle_alpha   90.00
_cell.angle_beta   90.00
_cell.angle_gamma   90.00
#
_symmetry.space_group_name_H-M   'P 1'
#
loop_
_entity.id
_entity.type
_entity.pdbx_description
1 polymer ?
#
loop_
_entity_poly.entity_id
_entity_poly.type
_entity_poly.pdbx_seq_one_letter_code
_entity_poly.pdbx_strand_id
1 'polypeptide(L)'
;MSARIVAAMGDNGFSADYNVYKRALQRLCDDHDEYMLLPSQSRWLQVAEEGGEYLATFSGKTLRFPTDETLLLPITNVTVEALAHYLLKRLMEEAELGDLVELELFVSSGDGQMSSACWRAL
;
A
#
# COMPACT_ATOMS: atom_id res chain seq x y z
N MET A 1 5.74 -8.82 -2.02
CA MET A 1 5.48 -7.49 -2.60
C MET A 1 6.77 -6.69 -2.62
N SER A 2 7.06 -6.05 -3.72
CA SER A 2 8.15 -5.09 -3.79
C SER A 2 7.64 -3.75 -4.34
N ALA A 3 8.28 -2.66 -3.94
CA ALA A 3 7.86 -1.33 -4.36
C ALA A 3 9.07 -0.44 -4.63
N ARG A 4 8.91 0.49 -5.56
CA ARG A 4 9.92 1.52 -5.83
C ARG A 4 9.23 2.83 -6.17
N ILE A 5 9.97 3.93 -6.01
CA ILE A 5 9.46 5.25 -6.33
C ILE A 5 10.33 5.93 -7.36
N VAL A 6 9.69 6.78 -8.16
CA VAL A 6 10.36 7.73 -9.05
C VAL A 6 9.80 9.10 -8.70
N ALA A 7 10.68 10.05 -8.42
CA ALA A 7 10.29 11.38 -8.00
C ALA A 7 10.89 12.44 -8.91
N ALA A 8 10.09 13.43 -9.28
CA ALA A 8 10.57 14.61 -9.98
C ALA A 8 10.53 15.80 -9.02
N MET A 9 11.60 16.56 -9.00
CA MET A 9 11.78 17.68 -8.09
C MET A 9 11.61 19.01 -8.81
N GLY A 10 11.28 20.05 -8.04
CA GLY A 10 11.18 21.39 -8.59
C GLY A 10 12.52 22.00 -8.96
N ASP A 11 12.48 23.22 -9.50
CA ASP A 11 13.62 23.88 -10.15
C ASP A 11 14.83 24.13 -9.24
N ASN A 12 14.65 24.09 -7.94
CA ASN A 12 15.74 24.38 -7.01
C ASN A 12 16.71 23.23 -6.80
N GLY A 13 16.43 22.06 -7.35
CA GLY A 13 17.31 20.90 -7.26
C GLY A 13 17.58 20.38 -5.85
N PHE A 14 17.16 21.11 -4.84
CA PHE A 14 17.24 20.70 -3.46
C PHE A 14 15.93 20.05 -3.10
N SER A 15 15.81 18.87 -3.50
CA SER A 15 14.80 18.03 -2.94
C SER A 15 15.04 17.96 -1.45
N ALA A 16 14.00 18.22 -0.73
CA ALA A 16 13.87 17.57 0.53
C ALA A 16 14.25 16.13 0.26
N ASP A 17 15.33 15.75 0.79
CA ASP A 17 16.01 14.50 0.73
C ASP A 17 15.16 13.36 0.16
N TYR A 18 15.42 12.99 -1.07
CA TYR A 18 14.83 11.80 -1.69
C TYR A 18 14.89 10.57 -0.77
N ASN A 19 15.90 10.51 0.09
CA ASN A 19 16.04 9.42 1.05
C ASN A 19 14.91 9.37 2.09
N VAL A 20 14.24 10.50 2.37
CA VAL A 20 13.07 10.52 3.25
C VAL A 20 11.96 9.64 2.66
N TYR A 21 11.72 9.79 1.37
CA TYR A 21 10.71 9.00 0.67
C TYR A 21 11.09 7.52 0.59
N LYS A 22 12.37 7.25 0.34
CA LYS A 22 12.87 5.86 0.31
C LYS A 22 12.72 5.19 1.67
N ARG A 23 13.05 5.89 2.76
CA ARG A 23 12.91 5.34 4.10
C ARG A 23 11.45 5.13 4.50
N ALA A 24 10.58 6.09 4.15
CA ALA A 24 9.15 5.96 4.40
C ALA A 24 8.58 4.77 3.64
N LEU A 25 8.96 4.61 2.38
CA LEU A 25 8.52 3.47 1.56
C LEU A 25 9.03 2.15 2.14
N GLN A 26 10.28 2.10 2.58
CA GLN A 26 10.85 0.90 3.19
C GLN A 26 10.08 0.51 4.45
N ARG A 27 9.75 1.49 5.30
CA ARG A 27 8.96 1.23 6.51
C ARG A 27 7.57 0.70 6.15
N LEU A 28 6.92 1.28 5.14
CA LEU A 28 5.62 0.80 4.69
C LEU A 28 5.68 -0.64 4.18
N CYS A 29 6.71 -0.95 3.40
CA CYS A 29 6.90 -2.32 2.92
C CYS A 29 7.15 -3.28 4.07
N ASP A 30 7.99 -2.90 5.05
CA ASP A 30 8.29 -3.73 6.21
C ASP A 30 7.03 -3.95 7.06
N ASP A 31 6.20 -2.91 7.22
CA ASP A 31 4.97 -3.00 7.99
C ASP A 31 3.93 -3.94 7.36
N HIS A 32 4.05 -4.19 6.06
CA HIS A 32 3.10 -5.04 5.33
C HIS A 32 3.70 -6.39 4.94
N ASP A 33 4.99 -6.59 5.19
CA ASP A 33 5.67 -7.82 4.81
C ASP A 33 5.27 -8.98 5.71
N GLU A 34 5.16 -10.17 5.12
CA GLU A 34 4.80 -11.40 5.82
C GLU A 34 3.40 -11.42 6.45
N TYR A 35 2.58 -10.43 6.18
CA TYR A 35 1.18 -10.41 6.63
C TYR A 35 0.25 -10.89 5.52
N MET A 36 -0.82 -11.56 5.92
CA MET A 36 -1.94 -11.81 5.02
C MET A 36 -2.72 -10.50 4.87
N LEU A 37 -2.94 -10.05 3.65
CA LEU A 37 -3.64 -8.80 3.37
C LEU A 37 -5.10 -9.10 3.01
N LEU A 38 -6.03 -8.47 3.73
CA LEU A 38 -7.47 -8.61 3.46
C LEU A 38 -8.08 -7.25 3.13
N PRO A 39 -8.96 -7.17 2.13
CA PRO A 39 -9.63 -5.93 1.78
C PRO A 39 -10.86 -5.72 2.68
N SER A 40 -10.93 -4.59 3.37
CA SER A 40 -12.06 -4.28 4.23
C SER A 40 -13.27 -3.72 3.48
N GLN A 41 -13.07 -3.28 2.23
CA GLN A 41 -14.11 -2.61 1.44
C GLN A 41 -14.56 -3.43 0.23
N SER A 42 -14.31 -4.73 0.23
CA SER A 42 -14.74 -5.61 -0.84
C SER A 42 -16.25 -5.79 -0.85
N ARG A 43 -16.86 -5.76 -2.03
CA ARG A 43 -18.27 -6.04 -2.23
C ARG A 43 -18.60 -7.53 -2.06
N TRP A 44 -17.59 -8.38 -2.25
CA TRP A 44 -17.76 -9.82 -2.37
C TRP A 44 -17.26 -10.58 -1.15
N LEU A 45 -16.39 -9.95 -0.36
CA LEU A 45 -15.79 -10.54 0.82
C LEU A 45 -16.25 -9.79 2.05
N GLN A 46 -16.90 -10.48 2.95
CA GLN A 46 -17.29 -9.90 4.23
C GLN A 46 -16.28 -10.34 5.28
N VAL A 47 -15.75 -9.37 6.02
CA VAL A 47 -14.75 -9.64 7.05
C VAL A 47 -15.32 -9.24 8.40
N ALA A 48 -15.32 -10.18 9.34
CA ALA A 48 -15.70 -9.95 10.73
C ALA A 48 -14.53 -10.34 11.62
N GLU A 49 -14.48 -9.79 12.82
CA GLU A 49 -13.47 -10.16 13.81
C GLU A 49 -14.13 -10.87 14.97
N GLU A 50 -13.58 -12.02 15.34
CA GLU A 50 -14.11 -12.82 16.44
C GLU A 50 -13.00 -13.67 17.05
N GLY A 51 -12.82 -13.55 18.36
CA GLY A 51 -11.92 -14.43 19.10
C GLY A 51 -10.45 -14.39 18.68
N GLY A 52 -9.96 -13.23 18.25
CA GLY A 52 -8.57 -13.09 17.80
C GLY A 52 -8.35 -13.54 16.38
N GLU A 53 -9.42 -13.73 15.61
CA GLU A 53 -9.37 -14.10 14.21
C GLU A 53 -10.23 -13.19 13.35
N TYR A 54 -9.81 -12.98 12.11
CA TYR A 54 -10.69 -12.42 11.07
C TYR A 54 -11.40 -13.56 10.36
N LEU A 55 -12.71 -13.42 10.24
CA LEU A 55 -13.54 -14.37 9.50
C LEU A 55 -13.89 -13.74 8.15
N ALA A 56 -13.32 -14.29 7.10
CA ALA A 56 -13.56 -13.80 5.74
C ALA A 56 -14.54 -14.73 5.05
N THR A 57 -15.71 -14.20 4.71
CA THR A 57 -16.81 -14.98 4.12
C THR A 57 -17.00 -14.59 2.67
N PHE A 58 -16.95 -15.58 1.79
CA PHE A 58 -17.12 -15.42 0.35
C PHE A 58 -17.84 -16.65 -0.20
N SER A 59 -18.92 -16.42 -0.96
CA SER A 59 -19.70 -17.49 -1.61
C SER A 59 -20.10 -18.63 -0.65
N GLY A 60 -20.52 -18.28 0.56
CA GLY A 60 -20.95 -19.26 1.54
C GLY A 60 -19.84 -20.01 2.24
N LYS A 61 -18.59 -19.67 1.95
CA LYS A 61 -17.41 -20.25 2.62
C LYS A 61 -16.80 -19.23 3.55
N THR A 62 -16.30 -19.68 4.69
CA THR A 62 -15.64 -18.83 5.65
C THR A 62 -14.22 -19.33 5.89
N LEU A 63 -13.25 -18.42 5.72
CA LEU A 63 -11.86 -18.67 6.04
C LEU A 63 -11.50 -17.88 7.29
N ARG A 64 -10.62 -18.42 8.10
CA ARG A 64 -10.19 -17.80 9.35
C ARG A 64 -8.72 -17.44 9.27
N PHE A 65 -8.38 -16.21 9.69
CA PHE A 65 -7.02 -15.72 9.69
C PHE A 65 -6.69 -15.10 11.05
N PRO A 66 -5.57 -15.47 11.68
CA PRO A 66 -5.18 -14.85 12.96
C PRO A 66 -4.99 -13.33 12.79
N THR A 67 -5.53 -12.55 13.74
CA THR A 67 -5.43 -11.09 13.66
C THR A 67 -4.00 -10.58 13.74
N ASP A 68 -3.13 -11.29 14.45
CA ASP A 68 -1.71 -10.93 14.59
C ASP A 68 -0.86 -11.26 13.37
N GLU A 69 -1.40 -12.00 12.41
CA GLU A 69 -0.72 -12.35 11.15
C GLU A 69 -1.41 -11.74 9.93
N THR A 70 -2.40 -10.88 10.15
CA THR A 70 -3.25 -10.37 9.09
C THR A 70 -3.39 -8.86 9.20
N LEU A 71 -3.37 -8.18 8.05
CA LEU A 71 -3.66 -6.75 7.95
C LEU A 71 -4.96 -6.56 7.17
N LEU A 72 -5.90 -5.86 7.79
CA LEU A 72 -7.15 -5.48 7.14
C LEU A 72 -6.97 -4.09 6.54
N LEU A 73 -6.91 -4.01 5.22
CA LEU A 73 -6.59 -2.77 4.51
C LEU A 73 -7.87 -2.09 3.98
N PRO A 74 -7.90 -0.75 3.98
CA PRO A 74 -9.08 -0.01 3.49
C PRO A 74 -9.09 0.05 1.96
N ILE A 75 -9.13 -1.10 1.32
CA ILE A 75 -9.13 -1.25 -0.13
C ILE A 75 -10.25 -2.20 -0.53
N THR A 76 -10.64 -2.14 -1.81
CA THR A 76 -11.71 -2.99 -2.33
C THR A 76 -11.22 -4.36 -2.78
N ASN A 77 -9.99 -4.45 -3.24
CA ASN A 77 -9.36 -5.69 -3.68
C ASN A 77 -7.88 -5.67 -3.35
N VAL A 78 -7.29 -6.83 -3.09
CA VAL A 78 -5.85 -6.95 -2.92
C VAL A 78 -5.23 -7.24 -4.28
N THR A 79 -5.02 -6.19 -5.05
CA THR A 79 -4.37 -6.22 -6.35
C THR A 79 -3.16 -5.29 -6.33
N VAL A 80 -2.23 -5.47 -7.27
CA VAL A 80 -1.08 -4.54 -7.35
C VAL A 80 -1.54 -3.11 -7.62
N GLU A 81 -2.64 -2.93 -8.34
CA GLU A 81 -3.21 -1.61 -8.60
C GLU A 81 -3.73 -0.95 -7.33
N ALA A 82 -4.55 -1.66 -6.57
CA ALA A 82 -5.11 -1.15 -5.32
C ALA A 82 -4.01 -0.90 -4.28
N LEU A 83 -3.01 -1.78 -4.22
CA LEU A 83 -1.86 -1.63 -3.33
C LEU A 83 -1.02 -0.42 -3.72
N ALA A 84 -0.81 -0.17 -5.00
CA ALA A 84 -0.05 1.00 -5.45
C ALA A 84 -0.71 2.29 -5.00
N HIS A 85 -2.03 2.43 -5.17
CA HIS A 85 -2.76 3.61 -4.71
C HIS A 85 -2.76 3.73 -3.19
N TYR A 86 -2.97 2.64 -2.48
CA TYR A 86 -2.96 2.61 -1.03
C TYR A 86 -1.60 3.03 -0.46
N LEU A 87 -0.52 2.44 -0.98
CA LEU A 87 0.83 2.76 -0.50
C LEU A 87 1.24 4.18 -0.86
N LEU A 88 0.85 4.67 -2.04
CA LEU A 88 1.12 6.05 -2.41
C LEU A 88 0.44 7.01 -1.44
N LYS A 89 -0.82 6.78 -1.12
CA LYS A 89 -1.55 7.61 -0.16
C LYS A 89 -0.89 7.60 1.22
N ARG A 90 -0.47 6.44 1.69
CA ARG A 90 0.24 6.31 2.97
C ARG A 90 1.58 7.03 2.94
N LEU A 91 2.31 6.91 1.85
CA LEU A 91 3.60 7.58 1.68
C LEU A 91 3.43 9.10 1.71
N MET A 92 2.41 9.62 1.04
CA MET A 92 2.13 11.05 1.02
C MET A 92 1.72 11.59 2.39
N GLU A 93 1.10 10.76 3.23
CA GLU A 93 0.74 11.13 4.59
C GLU A 93 1.95 11.15 5.54
N GLU A 94 2.96 10.32 5.29
CA GLU A 94 4.12 10.18 6.17
C GLU A 94 5.29 11.08 5.80
N ALA A 95 5.41 11.48 4.55
CA ALA A 95 6.53 12.27 4.05
C ALA A 95 6.12 13.70 3.72
N GLU A 96 6.99 14.65 4.02
CA GLU A 96 6.78 16.03 3.61
C GLU A 96 7.04 16.16 2.10
N LEU A 97 6.19 16.93 1.42
CA LEU A 97 6.26 17.06 -0.02
C LEU A 97 7.40 17.97 -0.49
N GLY A 98 7.76 18.99 0.30
CA GLY A 98 8.85 19.91 -0.05
C GLY A 98 8.71 20.44 -1.48
N ASP A 99 9.80 20.33 -2.26
CA ASP A 99 9.84 20.75 -3.66
C ASP A 99 9.39 19.65 -4.63
N LEU A 100 8.79 18.60 -4.13
CA LEU A 100 8.33 17.50 -4.95
C LEU A 100 7.19 17.94 -5.87
N VAL A 101 7.34 17.72 -7.16
CA VAL A 101 6.31 18.06 -8.15
C VAL A 101 5.60 16.84 -8.71
N GLU A 102 6.24 15.68 -8.64
CA GLU A 102 5.67 14.44 -9.14
C GLU A 102 6.24 13.27 -8.36
N LEU A 103 5.39 12.31 -8.03
CA LEU A 103 5.80 11.07 -7.38
C LEU A 103 5.04 9.92 -8.01
N GLU A 104 5.76 8.94 -8.53
CA GLU A 104 5.16 7.71 -9.03
C GLU A 104 5.66 6.54 -8.21
N LEU A 105 4.71 5.74 -7.73
CA LEU A 105 5.01 4.56 -6.93
C LEU A 105 4.63 3.31 -7.70
N PHE A 106 5.59 2.41 -7.88
CA PHE A 106 5.41 1.15 -8.56
C PHE A 106 5.36 0.02 -7.54
N VAL A 107 4.38 -0.86 -7.67
CA VAL A 107 4.25 -2.04 -6.82
C VAL A 107 4.28 -3.27 -7.71
N SER A 108 5.07 -4.25 -7.34
CA SER A 108 5.11 -5.52 -8.05
C SER A 108 4.86 -6.69 -7.10
N SER A 109 4.20 -7.71 -7.62
CA SER A 109 4.07 -9.01 -6.96
C SER A 109 5.15 -9.94 -7.51
N GLY A 110 5.41 -11.04 -6.81
CA GLY A 110 6.38 -12.02 -7.26
C GLY A 110 6.01 -12.74 -8.56
N ASP A 111 4.78 -12.55 -9.05
CA ASP A 111 4.24 -13.24 -10.23
C ASP A 111 4.40 -12.44 -11.52
N GLY A 112 5.23 -11.40 -11.51
CA GLY A 112 5.45 -10.59 -12.69
C GLY A 112 4.41 -9.52 -12.94
N GLN A 113 3.42 -9.40 -12.07
CA GLN A 113 2.45 -8.31 -12.14
C GLN A 113 3.03 -7.04 -11.53
N MET A 114 2.77 -5.91 -12.17
CA MET A 114 3.22 -4.61 -11.69
C MET A 114 2.16 -3.57 -12.01
N SER A 115 2.00 -2.62 -11.10
CA SER A 115 1.15 -1.45 -11.32
C SER A 115 1.79 -0.22 -10.68
N SER A 116 1.31 0.95 -11.05
CA SER A 116 1.80 2.19 -10.47
C SER A 116 0.66 3.13 -10.11
N ALA A 117 0.95 4.05 -9.22
CA ALA A 117 0.10 5.18 -8.89
C ALA A 117 0.94 6.44 -8.90
N CYS A 118 0.37 7.54 -9.36
CA CYS A 118 1.10 8.78 -9.56
C CYS A 118 0.42 9.94 -8.84
N TRP A 119 1.23 10.80 -8.25
CA TRP A 119 0.81 12.07 -7.69
C TRP A 119 1.56 13.20 -8.40
N ARG A 120 0.86 14.28 -8.69
CA ARG A 120 1.46 15.47 -9.28
C ARG A 120 0.98 16.72 -8.55
N ALA A 121 1.90 17.65 -8.36
CA ALA A 121 1.56 18.97 -7.82
C ALA A 121 0.76 19.75 -8.87
N LEU A 122 -0.25 20.45 -8.41
CA LEU A 122 -1.08 21.31 -9.27
C LEU A 122 -0.38 22.65 -9.56
#